data_482ee94a28bb9041c8450e068e0d0f22
#
_entry.id   482ee94a28bb9041c8450e068e0d0f22
#
_cell.length_a   1.000
_cell.length_b   1.000
_cell.length_c   1.000
_cell.angle_alpha   90.00
_cell.angle_beta   90.00
_cell.angle_gamma   90.00
#
_symmetry.space_group_name_H-M   'P 1'
#
loop_
_entity.id
_entity.type
_entity.pdbx_description
1 polymer ?
#
loop_
_entity_poly.entity_id
_entity_poly.type
_entity_poly.pdbx_seq_one_letter_code
_entity_poly.pdbx_strand_id
1 'polypeptide(L)'
;MRTTLMTISIFLTTICQLSAQSGNAVILIQPYLQDATPHSIKISWETTFGEESVVEYGITPKLGKKARGIAFDVNFSSSRIHEVEITDLERFTEYYYRVRTGKTVSDIFQFKTPPFASDNKSFNMIAMSDMQIDHNNPNKWSEVVNDGVLQYLKKEMKGKLPDNLALVLLPGDLVENGTNYKQWKKDFFNPAERLFSQVPVYPVLGNHEKNSTFYFKYFSLPENGTPAYAEHWWYKDYGNTRVIGLDSNEGFRDLKQQYDWLEKVLDDTAKNADIDFVFAQLHHPHKSELWIPGEEKSSGKVVELLEDFSTKSGKPSVHFFGHTHGYSRGQSKDHKHLWVNVASAGGAIDNWGEFEGRDYDEFTVTQDEHGFVMVEVDADPVDPKFTIKRISRGNSNVARDNEMTDSITIWKRERKPKIPEIKSLKNETVDSMGVMLKAGKFTSNATGAFHAASHWQVSDSEDFSTLAFESWKQFENWYYLEDRQKNDDLTDEKTNRLKANTDYFWRVRYRDQNLNWTGWSEVGTFKTMD
;
A
#
# COMPACT_ATOMS: atom_id res chain seq x y z
N MET A 1 67.47 50.44 36.42
CA MET A 1 67.62 49.24 35.54
C MET A 1 66.30 48.48 35.57
N ARG A 2 65.51 48.58 34.50
CA ARG A 2 64.27 47.84 34.33
C ARG A 2 64.54 46.76 33.28
N THR A 3 64.44 45.53 33.73
CA THR A 3 64.62 44.35 32.83
C THR A 3 63.25 43.96 32.24
N THR A 4 63.14 44.05 30.91
CA THR A 4 61.92 43.68 30.20
C THR A 4 62.02 42.20 29.83
N LEU A 5 61.14 41.35 30.37
CA LEU A 5 60.99 39.97 29.92
C LEU A 5 60.12 39.95 28.65
N MET A 6 60.67 39.39 27.63
CA MET A 6 60.00 39.14 26.34
C MET A 6 59.42 37.71 26.35
N THR A 7 58.10 37.59 26.43
CA THR A 7 57.41 36.29 26.40
C THR A 7 57.20 35.88 24.92
N ILE A 8 57.84 34.81 24.48
CA ILE A 8 57.65 34.22 23.15
C ILE A 8 56.48 33.21 23.26
N SER A 9 55.32 33.53 22.65
CA SER A 9 54.21 32.60 22.49
C SER A 9 54.49 31.73 21.26
N ILE A 10 54.72 30.46 21.49
CA ILE A 10 54.80 29.44 20.43
C ILE A 10 53.38 28.99 20.10
N PHE A 11 52.86 29.37 18.92
CA PHE A 11 51.64 28.81 18.37
C PHE A 11 51.94 27.39 17.83
N LEU A 12 51.50 26.37 18.55
CA LEU A 12 51.41 25.01 18.00
C LEU A 12 50.21 24.93 17.04
N THR A 13 50.46 25.00 15.75
CA THR A 13 49.47 24.61 14.75
C THR A 13 49.40 23.07 14.69
N THR A 14 48.36 22.54 15.33
CA THR A 14 48.02 21.10 15.17
C THR A 14 47.52 20.90 13.76
N ILE A 15 48.38 20.42 12.88
CA ILE A 15 47.98 19.90 11.56
C ILE A 15 47.28 18.57 11.82
N CYS A 16 45.95 18.58 11.75
CA CYS A 16 45.13 17.35 11.69
C CYS A 16 45.51 16.66 10.36
N GLN A 17 46.40 15.71 10.41
CA GLN A 17 46.62 14.80 9.27
C GLN A 17 45.36 13.94 9.13
N LEU A 18 44.50 14.28 8.17
CA LEU A 18 43.57 13.32 7.63
C LEU A 18 44.42 12.17 7.04
N SER A 19 44.50 11.06 7.74
CA SER A 19 45.03 9.82 7.18
C SER A 19 44.10 9.45 6.01
N ALA A 20 44.55 9.71 4.79
CA ALA A 20 43.90 9.17 3.60
C ALA A 20 43.85 7.65 3.77
N GLN A 21 42.66 7.09 3.89
CA GLN A 21 42.46 5.65 3.90
C GLN A 21 43.03 5.09 2.58
N SER A 22 44.17 4.37 2.66
CA SER A 22 44.81 3.77 1.51
C SER A 22 44.03 2.51 1.11
N GLY A 23 43.21 2.61 0.07
CA GLY A 23 42.42 1.50 -0.46
C GLY A 23 41.33 1.99 -1.40
N ASN A 24 40.66 1.07 -2.06
CA ASN A 24 39.43 1.37 -2.80
C ASN A 24 38.21 1.35 -1.83
N ALA A 25 37.28 2.27 -2.02
CA ALA A 25 35.99 2.18 -1.34
C ALA A 25 35.31 0.83 -1.64
N VAL A 26 34.47 0.35 -0.73
CA VAL A 26 33.66 -0.85 -0.94
C VAL A 26 32.19 -0.42 -0.92
N ILE A 27 31.40 -0.90 -1.86
CA ILE A 27 29.96 -0.69 -1.86
C ILE A 27 29.37 -1.50 -0.71
N LEU A 28 28.71 -0.82 0.23
CA LEU A 28 28.07 -1.39 1.40
C LEU A 28 26.59 -1.71 1.13
N ILE A 29 25.90 -0.80 0.45
CA ILE A 29 24.53 -0.98 -0.05
C ILE A 29 24.61 -0.77 -1.57
N GLN A 30 24.12 -1.76 -2.32
CA GLN A 30 24.03 -1.68 -3.77
C GLN A 30 23.12 -0.53 -4.19
N PRO A 31 23.26 -0.01 -5.43
CA PRO A 31 22.39 1.07 -5.88
C PRO A 31 20.90 0.68 -5.80
N TYR A 32 20.11 1.62 -5.33
CA TYR A 32 18.66 1.50 -5.28
C TYR A 32 17.99 2.75 -5.86
N LEU A 33 16.79 2.57 -6.41
CA LEU A 33 16.10 3.56 -7.20
C LEU A 33 14.99 4.22 -6.40
N GLN A 34 14.83 5.53 -6.55
CA GLN A 34 13.86 6.34 -5.83
C GLN A 34 13.30 7.45 -6.73
N ASP A 35 12.19 8.00 -6.35
CA ASP A 35 11.53 9.19 -6.93
C ASP A 35 11.62 9.30 -8.46
N ALA A 36 11.26 8.20 -9.15
CA ALA A 36 11.25 8.15 -10.60
C ALA A 36 10.12 9.02 -11.19
N THR A 37 10.44 9.83 -12.17
CA THR A 37 9.49 10.62 -12.97
C THR A 37 9.61 10.24 -14.45
N PRO A 38 8.71 10.70 -15.33
CA PRO A 38 8.90 10.49 -16.76
C PRO A 38 10.24 11.01 -17.30
N HIS A 39 10.89 11.94 -16.60
CA HIS A 39 12.12 12.61 -17.07
C HIS A 39 13.29 12.58 -16.09
N SER A 40 13.14 11.99 -14.92
CA SER A 40 14.21 11.90 -13.92
C SER A 40 14.10 10.65 -13.05
N ILE A 41 15.20 10.32 -12.38
CA ILE A 41 15.25 9.28 -11.35
C ILE A 41 16.38 9.58 -10.38
N LYS A 42 16.17 9.34 -9.08
CA LYS A 42 17.22 9.38 -8.07
C LYS A 42 17.80 7.98 -7.86
N ILE A 43 19.13 7.90 -7.80
CA ILE A 43 19.87 6.66 -7.56
C ILE A 43 20.77 6.87 -6.36
N SER A 44 20.58 6.05 -5.33
CA SER A 44 21.36 6.12 -4.10
C SER A 44 22.13 4.81 -3.87
N TRP A 45 23.29 4.90 -3.21
CA TRP A 45 24.09 3.74 -2.77
C TRP A 45 24.94 4.14 -1.58
N GLU A 46 25.50 3.17 -0.88
CA GLU A 46 26.40 3.45 0.26
C GLU A 46 27.76 2.81 0.04
N THR A 47 28.82 3.56 0.42
CA THR A 47 30.21 3.06 0.40
C THR A 47 30.89 3.24 1.75
N THR A 48 32.00 2.52 1.96
CA THR A 48 32.82 2.63 3.19
C THR A 48 33.42 4.01 3.39
N PHE A 49 33.72 4.74 2.32
CA PHE A 49 34.22 6.12 2.27
C PHE A 49 34.25 6.64 0.84
N GLY A 50 34.56 7.91 0.64
CA GLY A 50 34.69 8.56 -0.67
C GLY A 50 33.60 9.57 -0.93
N GLU A 51 33.92 10.64 -1.64
CA GLU A 51 33.02 11.77 -1.90
C GLU A 51 32.55 11.83 -3.37
N GLU A 52 33.16 11.02 -4.25
CA GLU A 52 32.75 11.02 -5.67
C GLU A 52 31.46 10.22 -5.86
N SER A 53 30.41 10.89 -6.30
CA SER A 53 29.11 10.31 -6.61
C SER A 53 28.85 10.43 -8.11
N VAL A 54 29.02 9.33 -8.87
CA VAL A 54 28.84 9.30 -10.33
C VAL A 54 27.94 8.15 -10.72
N VAL A 55 26.94 8.44 -11.55
CA VAL A 55 26.17 7.44 -12.30
C VAL A 55 26.58 7.53 -13.77
N GLU A 56 27.03 6.41 -14.33
CA GLU A 56 27.21 6.23 -15.76
C GLU A 56 25.97 5.54 -16.32
N TYR A 57 25.35 6.09 -17.38
CA TYR A 57 24.06 5.60 -17.88
C TYR A 57 23.90 5.75 -19.40
N GLY A 58 22.91 5.09 -19.96
CA GLY A 58 22.57 5.16 -21.37
C GLY A 58 21.47 4.17 -21.76
N ILE A 59 20.99 4.26 -22.99
CA ILE A 59 19.96 3.37 -23.54
C ILE A 59 20.50 1.99 -23.96
N THR A 60 21.79 1.76 -23.82
CA THR A 60 22.45 0.48 -24.09
C THR A 60 23.45 0.15 -22.98
N PRO A 61 23.89 -1.12 -22.85
CA PRO A 61 24.91 -1.51 -21.85
C PRO A 61 26.27 -0.82 -22.01
N LYS A 62 26.51 -0.14 -23.14
CA LYS A 62 27.74 0.67 -23.36
C LYS A 62 27.71 1.98 -22.57
N LEU A 63 26.57 2.33 -22.00
CA LEU A 63 26.33 3.56 -21.26
C LEU A 63 26.55 4.80 -22.15
N GLY A 64 27.44 5.72 -21.80
CA GLY A 64 27.83 6.83 -22.67
C GLY A 64 27.56 8.22 -22.09
N LYS A 65 26.66 8.32 -21.11
CA LYS A 65 26.36 9.54 -20.35
C LYS A 65 26.81 9.39 -18.90
N LYS A 66 26.97 10.54 -18.21
CA LYS A 66 27.34 10.59 -16.79
C LYS A 66 26.52 11.67 -16.09
N ALA A 67 26.01 11.35 -14.92
CA ALA A 67 25.49 12.29 -13.96
C ALA A 67 26.34 12.31 -12.70
N ARG A 68 26.36 13.44 -11.98
CA ARG A 68 27.08 13.60 -10.72
C ARG A 68 26.13 14.12 -9.67
N GLY A 69 26.35 13.73 -8.42
CA GLY A 69 25.53 14.15 -7.30
C GLY A 69 26.38 14.41 -6.07
N ILE A 70 25.81 14.18 -4.92
CA ILE A 70 26.36 14.47 -3.60
C ILE A 70 26.69 13.21 -2.84
N ALA A 71 27.55 13.33 -1.85
CA ALA A 71 27.79 12.33 -0.82
C ALA A 71 27.61 12.96 0.56
N PHE A 72 27.04 12.23 1.49
CA PHE A 72 26.86 12.70 2.87
C PHE A 72 27.09 11.55 3.86
N ASP A 73 27.41 11.91 5.10
CA ASP A 73 27.77 10.92 6.12
C ASP A 73 26.56 10.19 6.69
N VAL A 74 26.79 8.94 7.05
CA VAL A 74 25.83 8.14 7.79
C VAL A 74 26.20 8.17 9.27
N ASN A 75 25.69 9.13 10.02
CA ASN A 75 25.78 9.24 11.49
C ASN A 75 27.13 8.79 12.08
N PHE A 76 28.14 9.68 12.09
CA PHE A 76 29.43 9.47 12.76
C PHE A 76 30.27 8.27 12.25
N SER A 77 29.91 7.67 11.14
CA SER A 77 30.69 6.64 10.47
C SER A 77 31.54 7.24 9.35
N SER A 78 32.55 6.50 8.87
CA SER A 78 33.30 6.88 7.67
C SER A 78 32.52 6.59 6.38
N SER A 79 31.40 5.85 6.46
CA SER A 79 30.60 5.51 5.29
C SER A 79 29.89 6.74 4.71
N ARG A 80 29.60 6.67 3.44
CA ARG A 80 28.93 7.72 2.68
C ARG A 80 27.76 7.17 1.93
N ILE A 81 26.61 7.82 2.10
CA ILE A 81 25.49 7.68 1.18
C ILE A 81 25.75 8.62 0.02
N HIS A 82 25.62 8.08 -1.17
CA HIS A 82 25.71 8.82 -2.43
C HIS A 82 24.31 8.95 -2.99
N GLU A 83 23.99 10.12 -3.52
CA GLU A 83 22.75 10.37 -4.24
C GLU A 83 23.04 11.11 -5.53
N VAL A 84 22.50 10.60 -6.63
CA VAL A 84 22.60 11.20 -7.95
C VAL A 84 21.21 11.23 -8.59
N GLU A 85 20.75 12.43 -8.93
CA GLU A 85 19.58 12.59 -9.79
C GLU A 85 20.04 12.59 -11.26
N ILE A 86 19.39 11.75 -12.07
CA ILE A 86 19.51 11.80 -13.53
C ILE A 86 18.30 12.53 -14.05
N THR A 87 18.51 13.57 -14.84
CA THR A 87 17.47 14.39 -15.49
C THR A 87 17.52 14.24 -17.02
N ASP A 88 16.58 14.88 -17.70
CA ASP A 88 16.48 14.88 -19.17
C ASP A 88 16.39 13.47 -19.78
N LEU A 89 15.67 12.58 -19.08
CA LEU A 89 15.36 11.25 -19.56
C LEU A 89 14.15 11.28 -20.49
N GLU A 90 14.11 10.33 -21.42
CA GLU A 90 12.91 10.06 -22.22
C GLU A 90 11.93 9.22 -21.40
N ARG A 91 10.63 9.58 -21.47
CA ARG A 91 9.59 8.85 -20.77
C ARG A 91 9.40 7.44 -21.31
N PHE A 92 8.93 6.53 -20.45
CA PHE A 92 8.62 5.13 -20.73
C PHE A 92 9.75 4.40 -21.48
N THR A 93 11.02 4.72 -21.11
CA THR A 93 12.23 4.27 -21.79
C THR A 93 13.11 3.49 -20.82
N GLU A 94 13.68 2.39 -21.30
CA GLU A 94 14.65 1.57 -20.57
C GLU A 94 16.03 2.21 -20.62
N TYR A 95 16.68 2.27 -19.48
CA TYR A 95 18.05 2.73 -19.31
C TYR A 95 18.89 1.69 -18.60
N TYR A 96 20.17 1.62 -18.98
CA TYR A 96 21.23 0.89 -18.29
C TYR A 96 22.03 1.87 -17.46
N TYR A 97 22.47 1.47 -16.28
CA TYR A 97 23.29 2.31 -15.43
C TYR A 97 24.24 1.51 -14.54
N ARG A 98 25.28 2.15 -14.05
CA ARG A 98 26.10 1.71 -12.93
C ARG A 98 26.54 2.90 -12.10
N VAL A 99 26.88 2.66 -10.84
CA VAL A 99 27.40 3.69 -9.94
C VAL A 99 28.92 3.58 -9.82
N ARG A 100 29.57 4.72 -9.50
CA ARG A 100 31.00 4.79 -9.30
C ARG A 100 31.38 5.75 -8.18
N THR A 101 32.31 5.30 -7.30
CA THR A 101 32.95 6.08 -6.26
C THR A 101 34.45 5.83 -6.34
N GLY A 102 35.22 6.80 -6.84
CA GLY A 102 36.64 6.64 -7.12
C GLY A 102 36.91 5.53 -8.16
N LYS A 103 37.62 4.49 -7.75
CA LYS A 103 37.92 3.31 -8.59
C LYS A 103 36.89 2.19 -8.47
N THR A 104 35.98 2.27 -7.46
CA THR A 104 34.97 1.27 -7.24
C THR A 104 33.76 1.51 -8.13
N VAL A 105 33.30 0.46 -8.82
CA VAL A 105 32.16 0.49 -9.71
C VAL A 105 31.22 -0.68 -9.37
N SER A 106 29.91 -0.49 -9.51
CA SER A 106 28.93 -1.56 -9.42
C SER A 106 28.84 -2.36 -10.71
N ASP A 107 28.06 -3.44 -10.68
CA ASP A 107 27.53 -4.08 -11.89
C ASP A 107 26.65 -3.10 -12.68
N ILE A 108 26.29 -3.49 -13.90
CA ILE A 108 25.35 -2.72 -14.74
C ILE A 108 23.92 -3.21 -14.43
N PHE A 109 23.08 -2.28 -14.01
CA PHE A 109 21.65 -2.50 -13.75
C PHE A 109 20.80 -1.82 -14.81
N GLN A 110 19.48 -1.94 -14.69
CA GLN A 110 18.50 -1.38 -15.60
C GLN A 110 17.37 -0.74 -14.82
N PHE A 111 16.77 0.30 -15.38
CA PHE A 111 15.49 0.85 -14.92
C PHE A 111 14.66 1.32 -16.11
N LYS A 112 13.40 1.58 -15.87
CA LYS A 112 12.47 2.15 -16.84
C LYS A 112 11.82 3.39 -16.27
N THR A 113 11.80 4.47 -17.05
CA THR A 113 11.12 5.71 -16.66
C THR A 113 9.59 5.55 -16.71
N PRO A 114 8.84 6.20 -15.81
CA PRO A 114 7.37 6.21 -15.84
C PRO A 114 6.80 6.78 -17.17
N PRO A 115 5.58 6.34 -17.55
CA PRO A 115 4.80 7.01 -18.59
C PRO A 115 4.07 8.23 -18.02
N PHE A 116 3.57 9.11 -18.89
CA PHE A 116 2.46 10.00 -18.56
C PHE A 116 1.13 9.24 -18.62
N ALA A 117 0.09 9.77 -17.99
CA ALA A 117 -1.26 9.22 -18.08
C ALA A 117 -1.75 9.14 -19.53
N SER A 118 -1.47 10.17 -20.34
CA SER A 118 -1.83 10.25 -21.77
C SER A 118 -1.16 9.18 -22.66
N ASP A 119 -0.13 8.50 -22.15
CA ASP A 119 0.52 7.41 -22.89
C ASP A 119 -0.29 6.10 -22.82
N ASN A 120 -1.29 6.00 -21.95
CA ASN A 120 -2.18 4.84 -21.74
C ASN A 120 -1.39 3.53 -21.61
N LYS A 121 -0.34 3.55 -20.77
CA LYS A 121 0.52 2.39 -20.54
C LYS A 121 0.12 1.66 -19.27
N SER A 122 -0.33 0.44 -19.42
CA SER A 122 -0.56 -0.48 -18.30
C SER A 122 0.74 -0.81 -17.60
N PHE A 123 0.69 -1.06 -16.29
CA PHE A 123 1.85 -1.36 -15.46
C PHE A 123 1.47 -2.20 -14.27
N ASN A 124 2.49 -2.78 -13.64
CA ASN A 124 2.32 -3.53 -12.40
C ASN A 124 3.11 -2.90 -11.28
N MET A 125 2.62 -3.04 -10.06
CA MET A 125 3.29 -2.64 -8.85
C MET A 125 3.13 -3.72 -7.77
N ILE A 126 4.01 -3.68 -6.77
CA ILE A 126 3.94 -4.57 -5.61
C ILE A 126 3.77 -3.72 -4.36
N ALA A 127 2.92 -4.19 -3.44
CA ALA A 127 2.83 -3.67 -2.08
C ALA A 127 3.17 -4.79 -1.09
N MET A 128 4.07 -4.50 -0.16
CA MET A 128 4.51 -5.40 0.91
C MET A 128 5.09 -4.60 2.07
N SER A 129 4.88 -5.07 3.28
CA SER A 129 5.22 -4.38 4.51
C SER A 129 5.75 -5.34 5.55
N ASP A 130 6.31 -4.78 6.65
CA ASP A 130 6.75 -5.53 7.82
C ASP A 130 7.88 -6.50 7.47
N MET A 131 8.99 -5.91 7.00
CA MET A 131 10.20 -6.63 6.62
C MET A 131 11.14 -6.86 7.79
N GLN A 132 10.80 -6.37 9.01
CA GLN A 132 11.60 -6.61 10.21
C GLN A 132 11.87 -8.11 10.42
N ILE A 133 12.96 -8.39 11.12
CA ILE A 133 13.44 -9.75 11.23
C ILE A 133 12.54 -10.62 12.14
N ASP A 134 12.01 -11.71 11.62
CA ASP A 134 11.53 -12.80 12.46
C ASP A 134 12.73 -13.64 12.95
N HIS A 135 12.98 -13.64 14.27
CA HIS A 135 14.12 -14.36 14.86
C HIS A 135 14.04 -15.87 14.67
N ASN A 136 12.84 -16.43 14.48
CA ASN A 136 12.64 -17.85 14.17
C ASN A 136 12.84 -18.13 12.68
N ASN A 137 12.72 -17.10 11.83
CA ASN A 137 12.77 -17.22 10.38
C ASN A 137 13.55 -16.05 9.72
N PRO A 138 14.83 -15.86 10.09
CA PRO A 138 15.57 -14.62 9.82
C PRO A 138 15.81 -14.32 8.33
N ASN A 139 15.56 -15.27 7.46
CA ASN A 139 15.70 -15.13 6.02
C ASN A 139 14.37 -14.88 5.29
N LYS A 140 13.27 -14.69 6.01
CA LYS A 140 11.94 -14.60 5.39
C LYS A 140 11.82 -13.45 4.41
N TRP A 141 12.29 -12.28 4.75
CA TRP A 141 12.33 -11.14 3.83
C TRP A 141 13.09 -11.47 2.53
N SER A 142 14.28 -12.07 2.65
CA SER A 142 15.04 -12.52 1.48
C SER A 142 14.28 -13.56 0.64
N GLU A 143 13.59 -14.50 1.28
CA GLU A 143 12.77 -15.52 0.62
C GLU A 143 11.58 -14.85 -0.13
N VAL A 144 10.84 -13.96 0.53
CA VAL A 144 9.69 -13.28 -0.10
C VAL A 144 10.12 -12.47 -1.32
N VAL A 145 11.28 -11.80 -1.27
CA VAL A 145 11.80 -11.06 -2.42
C VAL A 145 12.31 -11.99 -3.52
N ASN A 146 13.23 -12.89 -3.20
CA ASN A 146 13.99 -13.63 -4.22
C ASN A 146 13.23 -14.85 -4.74
N ASP A 147 12.63 -15.66 -3.86
CA ASP A 147 11.87 -16.85 -4.23
C ASP A 147 10.38 -16.52 -4.43
N GLY A 148 9.89 -15.44 -3.78
CA GLY A 148 8.58 -14.88 -4.02
C GLY A 148 8.56 -13.99 -5.25
N VAL A 149 8.76 -12.69 -5.07
CA VAL A 149 8.58 -11.65 -6.10
C VAL A 149 9.35 -11.93 -7.38
N LEU A 150 10.67 -12.11 -7.30
CA LEU A 150 11.51 -12.25 -8.51
C LEU A 150 11.23 -13.55 -9.26
N GLN A 151 11.00 -14.67 -8.56
CA GLN A 151 10.66 -15.93 -9.22
C GLN A 151 9.24 -15.93 -9.79
N TYR A 152 8.27 -15.34 -9.09
CA TYR A 152 6.91 -15.17 -9.60
C TYR A 152 6.91 -14.38 -10.90
N LEU A 153 7.52 -13.19 -10.92
CA LEU A 153 7.59 -12.37 -12.12
C LEU A 153 8.32 -13.08 -13.28
N LYS A 154 9.40 -13.78 -13.00
CA LYS A 154 10.14 -14.55 -14.01
C LYS A 154 9.30 -15.69 -14.60
N LYS A 155 8.45 -16.33 -13.81
CA LYS A 155 7.59 -17.45 -14.23
C LYS A 155 6.37 -16.98 -14.99
N GLU A 156 5.69 -15.95 -14.47
CA GLU A 156 4.38 -15.52 -14.96
C GLU A 156 4.48 -14.48 -16.08
N MET A 157 5.62 -13.78 -16.19
CA MET A 157 5.79 -12.66 -17.12
C MET A 157 7.00 -12.84 -18.03
N LYS A 158 6.87 -12.32 -19.25
CA LYS A 158 7.99 -12.28 -20.21
C LYS A 158 8.70 -10.94 -20.12
N GLY A 159 10.00 -10.92 -20.42
CA GLY A 159 10.79 -9.69 -20.46
C GLY A 159 11.66 -9.51 -19.22
N LYS A 160 12.14 -8.29 -19.03
CA LYS A 160 13.05 -7.90 -17.95
C LYS A 160 12.25 -7.40 -16.75
N LEU A 161 12.88 -7.36 -15.59
CA LEU A 161 12.24 -6.90 -14.37
C LEU A 161 11.63 -5.49 -14.50
N PRO A 162 12.32 -4.45 -15.04
CA PRO A 162 11.74 -3.11 -15.20
C PRO A 162 10.59 -3.02 -16.22
N ASP A 163 10.41 -4.02 -17.09
CA ASP A 163 9.26 -4.10 -17.98
C ASP A 163 8.03 -4.67 -17.28
N ASN A 164 8.27 -5.53 -16.29
CA ASN A 164 7.25 -6.29 -15.58
C ASN A 164 6.82 -5.66 -14.27
N LEU A 165 7.62 -4.77 -13.70
CA LEU A 165 7.36 -4.13 -12.41
C LEU A 165 7.81 -2.66 -12.43
N ALA A 166 6.87 -1.77 -12.15
CA ALA A 166 7.06 -0.33 -12.25
C ALA A 166 7.57 0.30 -10.95
N LEU A 167 7.03 -0.12 -9.81
CA LEU A 167 7.34 0.42 -8.49
C LEU A 167 6.99 -0.55 -7.36
N VAL A 168 7.59 -0.33 -6.19
CA VAL A 168 7.33 -1.08 -4.97
C VAL A 168 6.86 -0.13 -3.88
N LEU A 169 5.69 -0.40 -3.31
CA LEU A 169 5.14 0.29 -2.13
C LEU A 169 5.51 -0.47 -0.87
N LEU A 170 5.99 0.26 0.14
CA LEU A 170 6.46 -0.30 1.40
C LEU A 170 5.79 0.43 2.57
N PRO A 171 4.60 -0.04 3.03
CA PRO A 171 3.86 0.58 4.13
C PRO A 171 4.48 0.41 5.53
N GLY A 172 5.76 0.73 5.70
CA GLY A 172 6.45 0.81 6.99
C GLY A 172 7.05 -0.48 7.52
N ASP A 173 7.70 -0.37 8.67
CA ASP A 173 8.41 -1.43 9.38
C ASP A 173 9.44 -2.17 8.51
N LEU A 174 10.36 -1.36 7.96
CA LEU A 174 11.42 -1.82 7.05
C LEU A 174 12.50 -2.61 7.78
N VAL A 175 12.72 -2.28 9.05
CA VAL A 175 13.73 -2.89 9.94
C VAL A 175 13.15 -3.08 11.35
N GLU A 176 13.74 -3.95 12.14
CA GLU A 176 13.35 -4.19 13.55
C GLU A 176 13.57 -2.94 14.44
N ASN A 177 14.61 -2.16 14.16
CA ASN A 177 14.92 -0.94 14.90
C ASN A 177 15.60 0.08 14.00
N GLY A 178 14.84 1.08 13.55
CA GLY A 178 15.29 2.15 12.66
C GLY A 178 16.49 2.96 13.18
N THR A 179 16.73 2.98 14.50
CA THR A 179 17.91 3.63 15.08
C THR A 179 19.18 2.76 15.01
N ASN A 180 19.07 1.52 14.58
CA ASN A 180 20.20 0.60 14.43
C ASN A 180 20.74 0.60 12.99
N TYR A 181 21.80 1.36 12.76
CA TYR A 181 22.45 1.47 11.45
C TYR A 181 22.70 0.12 10.74
N LYS A 182 23.14 -0.91 11.48
CA LYS A 182 23.52 -2.19 10.87
C LYS A 182 22.33 -2.95 10.28
N GLN A 183 21.13 -2.74 10.82
CA GLN A 183 19.94 -3.43 10.36
C GLN A 183 19.51 -2.95 8.97
N TRP A 184 19.63 -1.65 8.69
CA TRP A 184 19.29 -1.09 7.37
C TRP A 184 19.99 -1.84 6.22
N LYS A 185 21.31 -2.01 6.34
CA LYS A 185 22.05 -2.75 5.33
C LYS A 185 21.70 -4.24 5.34
N LYS A 186 21.85 -4.88 6.52
CA LYS A 186 21.82 -6.34 6.64
C LYS A 186 20.43 -6.90 6.44
N ASP A 187 19.44 -6.27 7.09
CA ASP A 187 18.12 -6.86 7.26
C ASP A 187 17.12 -6.30 6.22
N PHE A 188 17.39 -5.14 5.60
CA PHE A 188 16.51 -4.53 4.61
C PHE A 188 17.11 -4.48 3.20
N PHE A 189 18.23 -3.74 2.99
CA PHE A 189 18.74 -3.50 1.64
C PHE A 189 19.38 -4.74 0.99
N ASN A 190 20.24 -5.46 1.69
CA ASN A 190 20.95 -6.61 1.12
C ASN A 190 20.01 -7.71 0.63
N PRO A 191 18.96 -8.11 1.40
CA PRO A 191 18.01 -9.11 0.93
C PRO A 191 17.29 -8.75 -0.36
N ALA A 192 17.08 -7.45 -0.60
CA ALA A 192 16.31 -6.93 -1.73
C ALA A 192 17.16 -6.22 -2.80
N GLU A 193 18.49 -6.32 -2.76
CA GLU A 193 19.38 -5.59 -3.66
C GLU A 193 19.08 -5.78 -5.16
N ARG A 194 18.70 -7.00 -5.56
CA ARG A 194 18.35 -7.34 -6.94
C ARG A 194 17.04 -6.71 -7.41
N LEU A 195 16.12 -6.48 -6.50
CA LEU A 195 14.85 -5.80 -6.75
C LEU A 195 15.05 -4.29 -6.79
N PHE A 196 15.62 -3.73 -5.73
CA PHE A 196 15.74 -2.29 -5.55
C PHE A 196 16.71 -1.61 -6.53
N SER A 197 17.68 -2.35 -7.05
CA SER A 197 18.56 -1.84 -8.10
C SER A 197 17.90 -1.68 -9.48
N GLN A 198 16.67 -2.16 -9.65
CA GLN A 198 15.99 -2.13 -10.94
C GLN A 198 14.57 -1.53 -10.89
N VAL A 199 13.97 -1.46 -9.69
CA VAL A 199 12.60 -0.97 -9.48
C VAL A 199 12.58 0.09 -8.39
N PRO A 200 12.01 1.29 -8.64
CA PRO A 200 11.90 2.34 -7.64
C PRO A 200 11.07 1.94 -6.43
N VAL A 201 11.53 2.31 -5.24
CA VAL A 201 10.89 2.01 -3.96
C VAL A 201 10.31 3.26 -3.31
N TYR A 202 9.15 3.10 -2.70
CA TYR A 202 8.39 4.18 -2.07
C TYR A 202 7.92 3.76 -0.68
N PRO A 203 8.75 3.92 0.35
CA PRO A 203 8.38 3.59 1.72
C PRO A 203 7.55 4.69 2.39
N VAL A 204 6.84 4.33 3.46
CA VAL A 204 6.38 5.23 4.51
C VAL A 204 6.93 4.78 5.85
N LEU A 205 6.84 5.61 6.88
CA LEU A 205 7.29 5.29 8.22
C LEU A 205 6.35 4.31 8.92
N GLY A 206 6.90 3.24 9.50
CA GLY A 206 6.25 2.43 10.51
C GLY A 206 6.74 2.79 11.92
N ASN A 207 6.25 2.10 12.94
CA ASN A 207 6.66 2.37 14.33
C ASN A 207 8.08 1.87 14.63
N HIS A 208 8.55 0.84 13.92
CA HIS A 208 9.91 0.33 14.06
C HIS A 208 10.98 1.28 13.49
N GLU A 209 10.66 2.16 12.55
CA GLU A 209 11.54 3.23 12.09
C GLU A 209 11.84 4.26 13.17
N LYS A 210 10.96 4.44 14.18
CA LYS A 210 11.14 5.35 15.33
C LYS A 210 11.50 6.79 14.93
N ASN A 211 10.97 7.25 13.80
CA ASN A 211 11.31 8.54 13.21
C ASN A 211 12.84 8.79 13.12
N SER A 212 13.59 7.73 12.81
CA SER A 212 15.05 7.73 12.80
C SER A 212 15.61 8.57 11.67
N THR A 213 16.69 9.30 11.97
CA THR A 213 17.46 10.03 10.95
C THR A 213 18.02 9.13 9.84
N PHE A 214 18.15 7.82 10.07
CA PHE A 214 18.56 6.90 8.99
C PHE A 214 17.51 6.79 7.92
N TYR A 215 16.21 6.74 8.25
CA TYR A 215 15.14 6.73 7.26
C TYR A 215 15.27 7.93 6.31
N PHE A 216 15.35 9.14 6.85
CA PHE A 216 15.47 10.38 6.07
C PHE A 216 16.84 10.57 5.38
N LYS A 217 17.83 9.73 5.68
CA LYS A 217 19.10 9.71 4.95
C LYS A 217 19.13 8.67 3.82
N TYR A 218 18.42 7.58 3.99
CA TYR A 218 18.36 6.55 2.97
C TYR A 218 17.30 6.83 1.90
N PHE A 219 16.22 7.54 2.24
CA PHE A 219 15.14 7.76 1.30
C PHE A 219 15.04 9.23 0.89
N SER A 220 14.82 9.44 -0.40
CA SER A 220 14.54 10.71 -1.05
C SER A 220 13.18 10.61 -1.72
N LEU A 221 12.14 10.96 -1.00
CA LEU A 221 10.74 10.88 -1.42
C LEU A 221 10.29 12.20 -2.06
N PRO A 222 9.12 12.25 -2.73
CA PRO A 222 8.59 13.48 -3.30
C PRO A 222 8.41 14.58 -2.25
N GLU A 223 8.93 15.78 -2.52
CA GLU A 223 8.90 16.94 -1.62
C GLU A 223 7.63 17.79 -1.80
N ASN A 224 6.46 17.16 -1.97
CA ASN A 224 5.18 17.83 -2.17
C ASN A 224 4.22 17.74 -0.97
N GLY A 225 4.72 17.24 0.14
CA GLY A 225 4.07 17.27 1.44
C GLY A 225 4.12 18.64 2.11
N THR A 226 3.85 18.69 3.42
CA THR A 226 4.02 19.89 4.23
C THR A 226 5.51 20.10 4.52
N PRO A 227 6.10 21.28 4.24
CA PRO A 227 7.55 21.47 4.36
C PRO A 227 8.15 21.15 5.75
N ALA A 228 7.39 21.36 6.85
CA ALA A 228 7.83 21.02 8.21
C ALA A 228 7.88 19.51 8.47
N TYR A 229 7.28 18.71 7.60
CA TYR A 229 7.16 17.25 7.64
C TYR A 229 7.56 16.64 6.30
N ALA A 230 8.65 17.13 5.71
CA ALA A 230 9.20 16.58 4.48
C ALA A 230 9.39 15.06 4.62
N GLU A 231 9.00 14.31 3.59
CA GLU A 231 9.08 12.85 3.51
C GLU A 231 8.20 12.04 4.49
N HIS A 232 7.49 12.69 5.41
CA HIS A 232 6.49 12.02 6.25
C HIS A 232 5.21 11.71 5.45
N TRP A 233 4.79 12.64 4.59
CA TRP A 233 3.69 12.42 3.64
C TRP A 233 3.96 13.10 2.32
N TRP A 234 3.54 12.43 1.27
CA TRP A 234 3.85 12.80 -0.11
C TRP A 234 2.87 12.15 -1.08
N TYR A 235 2.85 12.60 -2.33
CA TYR A 235 2.20 11.86 -3.41
C TYR A 235 3.09 11.77 -4.65
N LYS A 236 2.79 10.78 -5.49
CA LYS A 236 3.48 10.48 -6.74
C LYS A 236 2.50 9.97 -7.78
N ASP A 237 2.57 10.51 -9.00
CA ASP A 237 1.79 10.01 -10.12
C ASP A 237 2.63 9.02 -10.95
N TYR A 238 2.02 7.90 -11.30
CA TYR A 238 2.56 6.92 -12.24
C TYR A 238 1.45 6.57 -13.24
N GLY A 239 1.63 6.97 -14.53
CA GLY A 239 0.55 6.85 -15.51
C GLY A 239 -0.75 7.50 -14.99
N ASN A 240 -1.83 6.75 -15.02
CA ASN A 240 -3.17 7.19 -14.58
C ASN A 240 -3.46 6.97 -13.08
N THR A 241 -2.45 6.71 -12.27
CA THR A 241 -2.61 6.39 -10.85
C THR A 241 -1.83 7.37 -9.98
N ARG A 242 -2.47 7.89 -8.93
CA ARG A 242 -1.81 8.65 -7.86
C ARG A 242 -1.55 7.76 -6.67
N VAL A 243 -0.28 7.64 -6.28
CA VAL A 243 0.17 7.01 -5.05
C VAL A 243 0.34 8.08 -3.99
N ILE A 244 -0.18 7.86 -2.78
CA ILE A 244 -0.08 8.77 -1.63
C ILE A 244 0.56 8.02 -0.48
N GLY A 245 1.68 8.52 0.02
CA GLY A 245 2.32 8.04 1.25
C GLY A 245 1.90 8.88 2.44
N LEU A 246 1.57 8.24 3.55
CA LEU A 246 1.09 8.88 4.79
C LEU A 246 1.83 8.33 6.00
N ASP A 247 2.08 9.17 6.98
CA ASP A 247 2.64 8.78 8.27
C ASP A 247 1.52 8.55 9.28
N SER A 248 1.35 7.32 9.72
CA SER A 248 0.35 6.93 10.74
C SER A 248 0.92 6.85 12.16
N ASN A 249 2.20 7.24 12.39
CA ASN A 249 2.78 7.24 13.73
C ASN A 249 2.29 8.42 14.56
N GLU A 250 1.53 8.17 15.60
CA GLU A 250 1.16 9.20 16.57
C GLU A 250 2.39 9.72 17.34
N GLY A 251 2.41 11.01 17.66
CA GLY A 251 3.45 11.62 18.48
C GLY A 251 4.65 12.23 17.75
N PHE A 252 4.88 11.94 16.48
CA PHE A 252 5.98 12.52 15.70
C PHE A 252 5.54 13.58 14.69
N ARG A 253 4.23 13.82 14.53
CA ARG A 253 3.65 14.69 13.52
C ARG A 253 2.42 15.43 14.02
N ASP A 254 2.00 16.44 13.27
CA ASP A 254 0.71 17.11 13.42
C ASP A 254 -0.32 16.48 12.48
N LEU A 255 -1.18 15.64 13.06
CA LEU A 255 -2.26 14.96 12.35
C LEU A 255 -3.14 15.90 11.54
N LYS A 256 -3.48 17.06 12.11
CA LYS A 256 -4.31 18.03 11.43
C LYS A 256 -3.68 18.55 10.14
N GLN A 257 -2.38 18.84 10.16
CA GLN A 257 -1.67 19.30 8.96
C GLN A 257 -1.64 18.21 7.88
N GLN A 258 -1.50 16.94 8.26
CA GLN A 258 -1.55 15.84 7.31
C GLN A 258 -2.96 15.68 6.71
N TYR A 259 -4.02 15.75 7.52
CA TYR A 259 -5.40 15.63 7.02
C TYR A 259 -5.78 16.80 6.13
N ASP A 260 -5.46 18.04 6.50
CA ASP A 260 -5.71 19.23 5.68
C ASP A 260 -4.97 19.14 4.33
N TRP A 261 -3.74 18.62 4.33
CA TRP A 261 -2.97 18.37 3.11
C TRP A 261 -3.60 17.25 2.26
N LEU A 262 -3.98 16.14 2.89
CA LEU A 262 -4.60 15.01 2.19
C LEU A 262 -5.92 15.40 1.54
N GLU A 263 -6.79 16.12 2.26
CA GLU A 263 -8.06 16.62 1.73
C GLU A 263 -7.83 17.46 0.48
N LYS A 264 -6.87 18.39 0.53
CA LYS A 264 -6.51 19.21 -0.63
C LYS A 264 -5.99 18.37 -1.80
N VAL A 265 -5.10 17.41 -1.55
CA VAL A 265 -4.58 16.51 -2.59
C VAL A 265 -5.69 15.69 -3.23
N LEU A 266 -6.64 15.19 -2.44
CA LEU A 266 -7.79 14.44 -2.94
C LEU A 266 -8.75 15.31 -3.73
N ASP A 267 -9.02 16.55 -3.29
CA ASP A 267 -9.85 17.53 -4.03
C ASP A 267 -9.24 17.90 -5.38
N ASP A 268 -7.92 18.09 -5.44
CA ASP A 268 -7.20 18.37 -6.68
C ASP A 268 -7.20 17.13 -7.60
N THR A 269 -7.05 15.93 -7.01
CA THR A 269 -7.10 14.66 -7.74
C THR A 269 -8.49 14.37 -8.31
N ALA A 270 -9.54 14.73 -7.59
CA ALA A 270 -10.93 14.57 -8.07
C ALA A 270 -11.16 15.33 -9.39
N LYS A 271 -10.54 16.49 -9.55
CA LYS A 271 -10.64 17.36 -10.75
C LYS A 271 -9.65 16.97 -11.85
N ASN A 272 -8.62 16.20 -11.55
CA ASN A 272 -7.59 15.84 -12.51
C ASN A 272 -8.07 14.68 -13.41
N ALA A 273 -8.33 14.97 -14.69
CA ALA A 273 -8.82 13.99 -15.66
C ALA A 273 -7.78 12.88 -15.98
N ASP A 274 -6.50 13.14 -15.74
CA ASP A 274 -5.40 12.22 -16.03
C ASP A 274 -5.28 11.12 -14.97
N ILE A 275 -5.91 11.27 -13.80
CA ILE A 275 -5.86 10.28 -12.72
C ILE A 275 -7.17 9.50 -12.65
N ASP A 276 -7.08 8.19 -12.76
CA ASP A 276 -8.20 7.26 -12.67
C ASP A 276 -8.33 6.61 -11.29
N PHE A 277 -7.20 6.39 -10.60
CA PHE A 277 -7.13 5.66 -9.34
C PHE A 277 -6.27 6.37 -8.30
N VAL A 278 -6.62 6.19 -7.02
CA VAL A 278 -5.81 6.62 -5.88
C VAL A 278 -5.43 5.42 -5.05
N PHE A 279 -4.12 5.25 -4.85
CA PHE A 279 -3.54 4.22 -3.99
C PHE A 279 -2.80 4.90 -2.84
N ALA A 280 -3.37 4.84 -1.64
CA ALA A 280 -2.73 5.34 -0.43
C ALA A 280 -1.95 4.22 0.26
N GLN A 281 -0.93 4.58 1.02
CA GLN A 281 -0.26 3.68 1.95
C GLN A 281 0.03 4.37 3.27
N LEU A 282 -0.16 3.64 4.36
CA LEU A 282 0.15 4.04 5.73
C LEU A 282 0.47 2.77 6.52
N HIS A 283 1.10 2.91 7.68
CA HIS A 283 1.52 1.71 8.41
C HIS A 283 0.41 1.11 9.27
N HIS A 284 -0.19 1.87 10.18
CA HIS A 284 -1.17 1.35 11.14
C HIS A 284 -2.56 1.19 10.53
N PRO A 285 -3.24 0.05 10.78
CA PRO A 285 -4.61 -0.18 10.33
C PRO A 285 -5.63 0.67 11.09
N HIS A 286 -6.76 0.97 10.45
CA HIS A 286 -7.96 1.44 11.14
C HIS A 286 -8.67 0.30 11.88
N LYS A 287 -8.77 -0.87 11.25
CA LYS A 287 -9.31 -2.13 11.77
C LYS A 287 -8.42 -3.28 11.34
N SER A 288 -8.33 -4.32 12.19
CA SER A 288 -7.61 -5.55 11.89
C SER A 288 -8.29 -6.75 12.53
N GLU A 289 -8.39 -7.86 11.80
CA GLU A 289 -8.88 -9.13 12.33
C GLU A 289 -7.77 -10.01 12.91
N LEU A 290 -6.50 -9.71 12.60
CA LEU A 290 -5.34 -10.47 13.08
C LEU A 290 -4.91 -10.04 14.48
N TRP A 291 -4.78 -8.74 14.71
CA TRP A 291 -4.33 -8.19 15.98
C TRP A 291 -5.03 -6.85 16.30
N ILE A 292 -6.12 -6.91 17.06
CA ILE A 292 -6.93 -5.73 17.44
C ILE A 292 -6.11 -4.65 18.18
N PRO A 293 -5.17 -4.96 19.11
CA PRO A 293 -4.39 -3.92 19.75
C PRO A 293 -3.53 -3.06 18.82
N GLY A 294 -3.32 -3.50 17.56
CA GLY A 294 -2.63 -2.73 16.53
C GLY A 294 -3.50 -1.69 15.81
N GLU A 295 -4.80 -1.63 16.10
CA GLU A 295 -5.70 -0.66 15.48
C GLU A 295 -5.42 0.77 15.94
N GLU A 296 -5.42 1.71 14.97
CA GLU A 296 -5.24 3.13 15.23
C GLU A 296 -6.43 3.96 14.77
N LYS A 297 -7.02 4.74 15.70
CA LYS A 297 -8.16 5.60 15.40
C LYS A 297 -7.85 6.70 14.39
N SER A 298 -6.63 7.20 14.41
CA SER A 298 -6.15 8.23 13.49
C SER A 298 -6.18 7.77 12.04
N SER A 299 -5.93 6.49 11.77
CA SER A 299 -6.05 5.89 10.45
C SER A 299 -7.49 5.89 9.93
N GLY A 300 -8.48 5.85 10.81
CA GLY A 300 -9.90 5.94 10.44
C GLY A 300 -10.27 7.25 9.74
N LYS A 301 -9.63 8.37 10.11
CA LYS A 301 -9.84 9.64 9.40
C LYS A 301 -9.28 9.63 7.98
N VAL A 302 -8.18 8.94 7.76
CA VAL A 302 -7.62 8.74 6.40
C VAL A 302 -8.59 7.90 5.56
N VAL A 303 -9.12 6.83 6.13
CA VAL A 303 -10.12 5.97 5.46
C VAL A 303 -11.36 6.78 5.07
N GLU A 304 -11.92 7.57 6.00
CA GLU A 304 -13.07 8.46 5.74
C GLU A 304 -12.81 9.42 4.57
N LEU A 305 -11.64 10.06 4.51
CA LEU A 305 -11.27 10.98 3.43
C LEU A 305 -11.17 10.26 2.08
N LEU A 306 -10.64 9.04 2.05
CA LEU A 306 -10.52 8.23 0.83
C LEU A 306 -11.89 7.70 0.36
N GLU A 307 -12.76 7.33 1.29
CA GLU A 307 -14.15 6.93 1.03
C GLU A 307 -14.93 8.08 0.41
N ASP A 308 -14.90 9.24 1.04
CA ASP A 308 -15.50 10.49 0.56
C ASP A 308 -14.99 10.86 -0.85
N PHE A 309 -13.68 10.78 -1.06
CA PHE A 309 -13.07 11.03 -2.37
C PHE A 309 -13.64 10.07 -3.42
N SER A 310 -13.66 8.75 -3.13
CA SER A 310 -14.13 7.76 -4.11
C SER A 310 -15.60 7.98 -4.49
N THR A 311 -16.43 8.38 -3.52
CA THR A 311 -17.85 8.68 -3.74
C THR A 311 -18.05 9.98 -4.53
N LYS A 312 -17.37 11.06 -4.15
CA LYS A 312 -17.52 12.38 -4.78
C LYS A 312 -16.94 12.43 -6.19
N SER A 313 -15.82 11.75 -6.43
CA SER A 313 -15.14 11.76 -7.74
C SER A 313 -15.56 10.62 -8.67
N GLY A 314 -16.13 9.54 -8.15
CA GLY A 314 -16.37 8.28 -8.87
C GLY A 314 -15.07 7.50 -9.19
N LYS A 315 -13.91 7.93 -8.67
CA LYS A 315 -12.62 7.26 -8.87
C LYS A 315 -12.39 6.26 -7.75
N PRO A 316 -12.15 4.98 -8.06
CA PRO A 316 -11.83 3.99 -7.04
C PRO A 316 -10.56 4.32 -6.28
N SER A 317 -10.53 3.99 -4.99
CA SER A 317 -9.35 4.13 -4.15
C SER A 317 -9.04 2.85 -3.37
N VAL A 318 -7.79 2.72 -2.97
CA VAL A 318 -7.28 1.63 -2.11
C VAL A 318 -6.38 2.25 -1.06
N HIS A 319 -6.38 1.71 0.16
CA HIS A 319 -5.24 1.91 1.05
C HIS A 319 -4.57 0.59 1.40
N PHE A 320 -3.24 0.59 1.33
CA PHE A 320 -2.38 -0.49 1.77
C PHE A 320 -1.85 -0.17 3.16
N PHE A 321 -1.88 -1.14 4.06
CA PHE A 321 -1.38 -0.97 5.42
C PHE A 321 -0.57 -2.16 5.90
N GLY A 322 0.14 -1.98 7.01
CA GLY A 322 1.01 -2.94 7.65
C GLY A 322 0.62 -3.23 9.10
N HIS A 323 1.65 -3.39 9.95
CA HIS A 323 1.59 -3.44 11.40
C HIS A 323 0.98 -4.70 12.01
N THR A 324 -0.10 -5.20 11.47
CA THR A 324 -0.73 -6.46 11.91
C THR A 324 -0.36 -7.55 10.92
N HIS A 325 0.51 -8.47 11.36
CA HIS A 325 1.29 -9.31 10.46
C HIS A 325 0.48 -10.42 9.81
N GLY A 326 0.17 -10.23 8.54
CA GLY A 326 -0.55 -11.15 7.68
C GLY A 326 -1.09 -10.46 6.44
N TYR A 327 -2.16 -10.99 5.91
CA TYR A 327 -2.89 -10.43 4.79
C TYR A 327 -4.36 -10.30 5.13
N SER A 328 -4.97 -9.18 4.76
CA SER A 328 -6.41 -9.04 4.78
C SER A 328 -6.88 -8.21 3.60
N ARG A 329 -8.03 -8.55 3.03
CA ARG A 329 -8.74 -7.73 2.07
C ARG A 329 -10.13 -7.43 2.58
N GLY A 330 -10.37 -6.15 2.78
CA GLY A 330 -11.65 -5.58 3.14
C GLY A 330 -12.10 -4.54 2.13
N GLN A 331 -13.30 -4.01 2.36
CA GLN A 331 -13.92 -3.00 1.52
C GLN A 331 -14.91 -2.16 2.31
N SER A 332 -14.97 -0.90 1.98
CA SER A 332 -15.98 -0.01 2.55
C SER A 332 -17.39 -0.41 2.12
N LYS A 333 -18.38 -0.32 3.03
CA LYS A 333 -19.75 -0.76 2.76
C LYS A 333 -20.40 0.02 1.63
N ASP A 334 -20.26 1.34 1.63
CA ASP A 334 -20.99 2.23 0.70
C ASP A 334 -20.10 2.92 -0.33
N HIS A 335 -18.78 2.73 -0.26
CA HIS A 335 -17.80 3.44 -1.06
C HIS A 335 -17.02 2.49 -1.97
N LYS A 336 -16.50 2.99 -3.09
CA LYS A 336 -15.65 2.23 -4.01
C LYS A 336 -14.19 2.28 -3.52
N HIS A 337 -13.98 1.83 -2.28
CA HIS A 337 -12.72 1.88 -1.56
C HIS A 337 -12.35 0.52 -0.98
N LEU A 338 -11.11 0.08 -1.22
CA LEU A 338 -10.55 -1.18 -0.71
C LEU A 338 -9.56 -0.94 0.43
N TRP A 339 -9.52 -1.90 1.35
CA TRP A 339 -8.63 -1.99 2.49
C TRP A 339 -7.74 -3.22 2.31
N VAL A 340 -6.42 -3.06 2.25
CA VAL A 340 -5.52 -4.19 1.95
C VAL A 340 -4.35 -4.20 2.93
N ASN A 341 -4.38 -5.15 3.85
CA ASN A 341 -3.22 -5.46 4.70
C ASN A 341 -2.15 -6.18 3.88
N VAL A 342 -0.91 -5.71 3.92
CA VAL A 342 0.22 -6.29 3.21
C VAL A 342 1.40 -6.62 4.13
N ALA A 343 1.15 -6.71 5.44
CA ALA A 343 2.13 -6.92 6.52
C ALA A 343 2.64 -8.36 6.60
N SER A 344 3.20 -8.87 5.52
CA SER A 344 3.52 -10.30 5.44
C SER A 344 4.86 -10.61 4.78
N ALA A 345 5.77 -9.61 4.73
CA ALA A 345 7.00 -9.75 3.96
C ALA A 345 8.17 -10.34 4.75
N GLY A 346 8.24 -10.19 6.07
CA GLY A 346 9.43 -10.62 6.84
C GLY A 346 9.18 -10.91 8.30
N GLY A 347 8.40 -10.07 9.00
CA GLY A 347 8.08 -10.19 10.41
C GLY A 347 7.33 -11.48 10.76
N ALA A 348 7.39 -11.86 12.03
CA ALA A 348 6.64 -13.01 12.52
C ALA A 348 5.14 -12.80 12.31
N ILE A 349 4.47 -13.79 11.73
CA ILE A 349 3.03 -13.69 11.45
C ILE A 349 2.22 -13.66 12.75
N ASP A 350 1.20 -12.81 12.82
CA ASP A 350 0.16 -12.83 13.84
C ASP A 350 -0.79 -14.01 13.57
N ASN A 351 -0.49 -15.16 14.18
CA ASN A 351 -1.26 -16.38 13.92
C ASN A 351 -2.67 -16.28 14.49
N TRP A 352 -3.62 -16.85 13.79
CA TRP A 352 -5.00 -16.97 14.27
C TRP A 352 -5.07 -17.59 15.66
N GLY A 353 -5.80 -16.92 16.57
CA GLY A 353 -5.98 -17.38 17.95
C GLY A 353 -4.85 -17.00 18.89
N GLU A 354 -3.78 -16.38 18.43
CA GLU A 354 -2.71 -15.84 19.27
C GLU A 354 -3.17 -14.58 20.02
N PHE A 355 -3.95 -13.74 19.33
CA PHE A 355 -4.52 -12.52 19.88
C PHE A 355 -6.05 -12.56 19.86
N GLU A 356 -6.68 -11.66 20.64
CA GLU A 356 -8.12 -11.46 20.54
C GLU A 356 -8.46 -10.88 19.15
N GLY A 357 -9.24 -11.61 18.35
CA GLY A 357 -9.69 -11.23 17.02
C GLY A 357 -11.15 -10.77 17.03
N ARG A 358 -11.56 -10.03 16.01
CA ARG A 358 -12.93 -9.68 15.69
C ARG A 358 -13.23 -10.03 14.24
N ASP A 359 -14.47 -10.42 14.01
CA ASP A 359 -15.03 -10.57 12.69
C ASP A 359 -15.70 -9.24 12.31
N TYR A 360 -15.07 -8.51 11.38
CA TYR A 360 -15.60 -7.25 10.87
C TYR A 360 -16.30 -7.46 9.54
N ASP A 361 -17.49 -6.92 9.41
CA ASP A 361 -18.26 -7.00 8.15
C ASP A 361 -17.49 -6.50 6.92
N GLU A 362 -16.53 -5.59 7.09
CA GLU A 362 -15.75 -5.02 6.01
C GLU A 362 -14.74 -6.01 5.40
N PHE A 363 -14.21 -6.95 6.16
CA PHE A 363 -13.22 -7.92 5.65
C PHE A 363 -13.90 -9.12 4.99
N THR A 364 -13.37 -9.47 3.82
CA THR A 364 -13.81 -10.64 3.05
C THR A 364 -12.86 -11.81 3.25
N VAL A 365 -11.56 -11.53 3.29
CA VAL A 365 -10.49 -12.54 3.41
C VAL A 365 -9.45 -12.04 4.39
N THR A 366 -9.06 -12.90 5.33
CA THR A 366 -7.92 -12.68 6.24
C THR A 366 -7.10 -13.96 6.33
N GLN A 367 -5.76 -13.84 6.17
CA GLN A 367 -4.81 -14.95 6.09
C GLN A 367 -3.58 -14.67 6.93
N ASP A 368 -3.20 -15.61 7.80
CA ASP A 368 -1.98 -15.59 8.60
C ASP A 368 -0.81 -16.23 7.83
N GLU A 369 -0.51 -15.74 6.65
CA GLU A 369 0.49 -16.30 5.75
C GLU A 369 1.46 -15.22 5.24
N HIS A 370 2.73 -15.59 5.02
CA HIS A 370 3.71 -14.74 4.35
C HIS A 370 3.41 -14.57 2.86
N GLY A 371 3.91 -13.50 2.26
CA GLY A 371 3.80 -13.26 0.83
C GLY A 371 3.82 -11.79 0.46
N PHE A 372 3.23 -11.46 -0.68
CA PHE A 372 3.16 -10.09 -1.20
C PHE A 372 1.86 -9.85 -1.97
N VAL A 373 1.57 -8.59 -2.23
CA VAL A 373 0.42 -8.18 -3.04
C VAL A 373 0.92 -7.60 -4.35
N MET A 374 0.43 -8.12 -5.46
CA MET A 374 0.65 -7.58 -6.79
C MET A 374 -0.58 -6.79 -7.23
N VAL A 375 -0.36 -5.62 -7.80
CA VAL A 375 -1.42 -4.78 -8.38
C VAL A 375 -1.11 -4.60 -9.86
N GLU A 376 -2.05 -5.03 -10.70
CA GLU A 376 -2.00 -4.82 -12.15
C GLU A 376 -2.91 -3.66 -12.50
N VAL A 377 -2.37 -2.59 -13.07
CA VAL A 377 -3.13 -1.43 -13.53
C VAL A 377 -3.26 -1.49 -15.05
N ASP A 378 -4.48 -1.60 -15.53
CA ASP A 378 -4.82 -1.52 -16.95
C ASP A 378 -5.28 -0.09 -17.27
N ALA A 379 -4.43 0.64 -17.98
CA ALA A 379 -4.65 2.03 -18.36
C ALA A 379 -5.41 2.16 -19.69
N ASP A 380 -6.37 1.25 -19.96
CA ASP A 380 -7.25 1.37 -21.13
C ASP A 380 -7.98 2.73 -21.10
N PRO A 381 -7.91 3.55 -22.15
CA PRO A 381 -8.48 4.90 -22.13
C PRO A 381 -10.03 4.93 -22.08
N VAL A 382 -10.69 3.81 -22.36
CA VAL A 382 -12.16 3.68 -22.36
C VAL A 382 -12.68 3.07 -21.07
N ASP A 383 -11.98 2.05 -20.57
CA ASP A 383 -12.44 1.23 -19.44
C ASP A 383 -11.28 0.84 -18.50
N PRO A 384 -10.60 1.83 -17.89
CA PRO A 384 -9.47 1.55 -17.01
C PRO A 384 -9.91 0.76 -15.77
N LYS A 385 -9.03 -0.15 -15.33
CA LYS A 385 -9.24 -1.02 -14.17
C LYS A 385 -7.93 -1.32 -13.48
N PHE A 386 -8.01 -1.80 -12.25
CA PHE A 386 -6.88 -2.46 -11.60
C PHE A 386 -7.32 -3.81 -11.01
N THR A 387 -6.35 -4.72 -10.89
CA THR A 387 -6.54 -6.01 -10.24
C THR A 387 -5.53 -6.16 -9.12
N ILE A 388 -6.01 -6.42 -7.90
CA ILE A 388 -5.19 -6.78 -6.76
C ILE A 388 -5.12 -8.30 -6.70
N LYS A 389 -3.92 -8.86 -6.52
CA LYS A 389 -3.66 -10.30 -6.39
C LYS A 389 -2.82 -10.56 -5.15
N ARG A 390 -3.31 -11.39 -4.25
CA ARG A 390 -2.52 -11.93 -3.15
C ARG A 390 -1.70 -13.10 -3.64
N ILE A 391 -0.38 -13.04 -3.50
CA ILE A 391 0.53 -14.13 -3.79
C ILE A 391 1.11 -14.64 -2.47
N SER A 392 0.72 -15.84 -2.08
CA SER A 392 1.09 -16.43 -0.80
C SER A 392 2.32 -17.32 -0.90
N ARG A 393 3.14 -17.27 0.15
CA ARG A 393 4.26 -18.16 0.44
C ARG A 393 3.94 -19.16 1.58
N GLY A 394 2.71 -19.09 2.13
CA GLY A 394 2.28 -19.91 3.26
C GLY A 394 2.85 -19.47 4.60
N ASN A 395 2.73 -20.34 5.57
CA ASN A 395 3.25 -20.19 6.94
C ASN A 395 3.89 -21.51 7.42
N SER A 396 4.14 -21.63 8.71
CA SER A 396 4.72 -22.88 9.31
C SER A 396 3.82 -24.12 9.14
N ASN A 397 2.51 -23.92 8.95
CA ASN A 397 1.52 -25.00 8.86
C ASN A 397 1.09 -25.30 7.43
N VAL A 398 1.16 -24.29 6.54
CA VAL A 398 0.72 -24.39 5.15
C VAL A 398 1.85 -23.93 4.23
N ALA A 399 2.43 -24.86 3.48
CA ALA A 399 3.44 -24.53 2.47
C ALA A 399 2.76 -24.12 1.16
N ARG A 400 3.13 -22.95 0.62
CA ARG A 400 2.71 -22.45 -0.70
C ARG A 400 3.91 -22.02 -1.51
N ASP A 401 3.83 -22.16 -2.82
CA ASP A 401 4.88 -21.72 -3.76
C ASP A 401 4.32 -20.68 -4.72
N ASN A 402 4.22 -19.44 -4.24
CA ASN A 402 3.68 -18.31 -5.01
C ASN A 402 2.24 -18.59 -5.51
N GLU A 403 1.42 -19.15 -4.66
CA GLU A 403 0.03 -19.42 -4.96
C GLU A 403 -0.80 -18.14 -4.89
N MET A 404 -1.61 -17.87 -5.92
CA MET A 404 -2.58 -16.78 -5.87
C MET A 404 -3.78 -17.23 -5.02
N THR A 405 -3.89 -16.69 -3.81
CA THR A 405 -4.92 -17.09 -2.83
C THR A 405 -6.10 -16.14 -2.73
N ASP A 406 -5.98 -14.94 -3.29
CA ASP A 406 -7.08 -13.98 -3.39
C ASP A 406 -6.87 -13.04 -4.58
N SER A 407 -7.97 -12.56 -5.16
CA SER A 407 -7.92 -11.60 -6.25
C SER A 407 -9.22 -10.80 -6.37
N ILE A 408 -9.10 -9.49 -6.63
CA ILE A 408 -10.23 -8.61 -6.92
C ILE A 408 -9.88 -7.65 -8.05
N THR A 409 -10.83 -7.40 -8.96
CA THR A 409 -10.69 -6.42 -10.04
C THR A 409 -11.69 -5.29 -9.85
N ILE A 410 -11.23 -4.05 -9.94
CA ILE A 410 -12.07 -2.86 -9.82
C ILE A 410 -11.96 -2.04 -11.11
N TRP A 411 -13.11 -1.76 -11.74
CA TRP A 411 -13.21 -0.83 -12.87
C TRP A 411 -13.51 0.58 -12.38
N LYS A 412 -12.91 1.57 -13.00
CA LYS A 412 -13.29 2.97 -12.82
C LYS A 412 -14.75 3.18 -13.21
N ARG A 413 -15.13 2.65 -14.38
CA ARG A 413 -16.50 2.77 -14.90
C ARG A 413 -17.46 1.92 -14.08
N GLU A 414 -18.55 2.53 -13.63
CA GLU A 414 -19.61 1.80 -12.97
C GLU A 414 -20.33 0.86 -13.94
N ARG A 415 -20.53 -0.39 -13.49
CA ARG A 415 -21.28 -1.44 -14.20
C ARG A 415 -22.38 -1.96 -13.29
N LYS A 416 -23.34 -1.07 -12.96
CA LYS A 416 -24.37 -1.38 -11.97
C LYS A 416 -25.15 -2.65 -12.32
N PRO A 417 -25.28 -3.60 -11.37
CA PRO A 417 -26.21 -4.71 -11.50
C PRO A 417 -27.67 -4.21 -11.56
N LYS A 418 -28.60 -5.11 -11.88
CA LYS A 418 -30.02 -4.77 -11.91
C LYS A 418 -30.57 -4.72 -10.48
N ILE A 419 -31.44 -3.76 -10.24
CA ILE A 419 -32.16 -3.60 -8.97
C ILE A 419 -32.92 -4.90 -8.64
N PRO A 420 -32.75 -5.45 -7.42
CA PRO A 420 -33.49 -6.66 -7.04
C PRO A 420 -34.98 -6.41 -6.90
N GLU A 421 -35.80 -7.39 -7.30
CA GLU A 421 -37.24 -7.40 -7.09
C GLU A 421 -37.54 -8.01 -5.71
N ILE A 422 -38.39 -7.40 -4.89
CA ILE A 422 -38.83 -8.00 -3.63
C ILE A 422 -39.80 -9.15 -3.88
N LYS A 423 -39.69 -10.23 -3.11
CA LYS A 423 -40.48 -11.47 -3.28
C LYS A 423 -41.38 -11.79 -2.11
N SER A 424 -41.31 -11.05 -1.01
CA SER A 424 -42.16 -11.24 0.19
C SER A 424 -42.55 -9.90 0.81
N LEU A 425 -43.47 -9.92 1.71
CA LEU A 425 -43.85 -8.79 2.58
C LEU A 425 -44.25 -7.53 1.79
N LYS A 426 -45.32 -7.71 1.02
CA LYS A 426 -46.03 -6.65 0.28
C LYS A 426 -47.42 -6.42 0.93
N ASN A 427 -47.45 -5.87 2.14
CA ASN A 427 -48.61 -5.62 3.01
C ASN A 427 -49.11 -6.82 3.83
N GLU A 428 -48.27 -7.80 4.15
CA GLU A 428 -48.63 -8.92 5.03
C GLU A 428 -48.54 -8.53 6.50
N THR A 429 -49.26 -9.31 7.34
CA THR A 429 -49.14 -9.27 8.80
C THR A 429 -48.37 -10.51 9.25
N VAL A 430 -47.33 -10.33 10.05
CA VAL A 430 -46.38 -11.39 10.44
C VAL A 430 -46.03 -11.34 11.92
N ASP A 431 -45.50 -12.44 12.46
CA ASP A 431 -44.94 -12.48 13.81
C ASP A 431 -43.77 -11.48 13.93
N SER A 432 -43.63 -10.85 15.09
CA SER A 432 -42.53 -9.92 15.36
C SER A 432 -41.16 -10.61 15.53
N MET A 433 -41.13 -11.94 15.65
CA MET A 433 -39.95 -12.75 15.89
C MET A 433 -39.33 -13.25 14.58
N GLY A 434 -38.21 -12.65 14.16
CA GLY A 434 -37.39 -13.17 13.07
C GLY A 434 -38.11 -13.16 11.72
N VAL A 435 -38.56 -12.01 11.31
CA VAL A 435 -39.24 -11.80 10.01
C VAL A 435 -38.31 -12.12 8.86
N MET A 436 -38.78 -12.96 7.92
CA MET A 436 -37.97 -13.36 6.75
C MET A 436 -38.26 -12.44 5.57
N LEU A 437 -37.25 -11.65 5.20
CA LEU A 437 -37.22 -10.82 4.00
C LEU A 437 -36.72 -11.65 2.82
N LYS A 438 -37.36 -11.54 1.63
CA LYS A 438 -36.92 -12.27 0.43
C LYS A 438 -36.92 -11.38 -0.81
N ALA A 439 -35.85 -11.48 -1.61
CA ALA A 439 -35.72 -10.79 -2.88
C ALA A 439 -35.38 -11.74 -4.02
N GLY A 440 -35.39 -11.24 -5.23
CA GLY A 440 -35.08 -12.01 -6.43
C GLY A 440 -33.58 -12.28 -6.58
N LYS A 441 -33.22 -13.21 -7.45
CA LYS A 441 -31.83 -13.53 -7.77
C LYS A 441 -31.09 -12.34 -8.34
N PHE A 442 -29.80 -12.25 -8.02
CA PHE A 442 -28.89 -11.28 -8.63
C PHE A 442 -28.87 -11.41 -10.16
N THR A 443 -28.89 -10.28 -10.84
CA THR A 443 -28.73 -10.19 -12.29
C THR A 443 -27.90 -8.99 -12.69
N SER A 444 -27.03 -9.19 -13.69
CA SER A 444 -26.17 -8.14 -14.24
C SER A 444 -26.00 -8.33 -15.75
N ASN A 445 -25.77 -7.22 -16.48
CA ASN A 445 -25.38 -7.28 -17.88
C ASN A 445 -23.84 -7.32 -18.04
N ALA A 446 -23.08 -7.18 -16.95
CA ALA A 446 -21.62 -7.27 -16.97
C ALA A 446 -21.20 -8.74 -16.98
N THR A 447 -20.35 -9.12 -17.97
CA THR A 447 -19.84 -10.48 -18.08
C THR A 447 -19.04 -10.86 -16.83
N GLY A 448 -19.33 -12.02 -16.25
CA GLY A 448 -18.65 -12.54 -15.06
C GLY A 448 -19.04 -11.88 -13.75
N ALA A 449 -20.00 -10.95 -13.75
CA ALA A 449 -20.50 -10.37 -12.51
C ALA A 449 -21.30 -11.42 -11.70
N PHE A 450 -21.04 -11.48 -10.41
CA PHE A 450 -21.78 -12.32 -9.48
C PHE A 450 -22.24 -11.53 -8.23
N HIS A 451 -23.15 -12.12 -7.46
CA HIS A 451 -23.71 -11.54 -6.23
C HIS A 451 -22.67 -11.56 -5.13
N ALA A 452 -22.08 -10.42 -4.83
CA ALA A 452 -21.00 -10.32 -3.86
C ALA A 452 -21.43 -9.76 -2.49
N ALA A 453 -22.47 -8.94 -2.44
CA ALA A 453 -23.02 -8.48 -1.16
C ALA A 453 -24.49 -8.07 -1.27
N SER A 454 -25.18 -8.17 -0.16
CA SER A 454 -26.56 -7.67 0.05
C SER A 454 -26.60 -6.70 1.22
N HIS A 455 -27.41 -5.67 1.07
CA HIS A 455 -27.68 -4.71 2.13
C HIS A 455 -29.19 -4.56 2.32
N TRP A 456 -29.65 -4.93 3.50
CA TRP A 456 -31.06 -4.98 3.90
C TRP A 456 -31.33 -3.92 4.93
N GLN A 457 -32.46 -3.22 4.82
CA GLN A 457 -32.91 -2.24 5.80
C GLN A 457 -34.39 -2.43 6.10
N VAL A 458 -34.74 -2.34 7.39
CA VAL A 458 -36.13 -2.27 7.88
C VAL A 458 -36.26 -1.02 8.74
N SER A 459 -37.32 -0.26 8.50
CA SER A 459 -37.57 1.01 9.17
C SER A 459 -39.05 1.08 9.62
N ASP A 460 -39.33 1.79 10.70
CA ASP A 460 -40.66 2.23 11.11
C ASP A 460 -41.07 3.56 10.48
N SER A 461 -40.23 4.11 9.58
CA SER A 461 -40.45 5.33 8.80
C SER A 461 -40.22 5.07 7.31
N GLU A 462 -41.11 5.58 6.46
CA GLU A 462 -41.06 5.40 4.99
C GLU A 462 -39.82 6.01 4.36
N ASP A 463 -39.23 7.04 4.95
CA ASP A 463 -38.01 7.70 4.48
C ASP A 463 -36.73 7.01 4.95
N PHE A 464 -36.81 5.95 5.74
CA PHE A 464 -35.68 5.23 6.32
C PHE A 464 -34.76 6.11 7.17
N SER A 465 -35.28 7.18 7.75
CA SER A 465 -34.49 8.08 8.64
C SER A 465 -34.10 7.41 9.96
N THR A 466 -34.83 6.39 10.36
CA THR A 466 -34.54 5.52 11.52
C THR A 466 -34.63 4.06 11.11
N LEU A 467 -33.61 3.26 11.46
CA LEU A 467 -33.58 1.85 11.12
C LEU A 467 -33.94 1.00 12.37
N ALA A 468 -34.92 0.11 12.22
CA ALA A 468 -35.24 -0.92 13.20
C ALA A 468 -34.36 -2.16 13.03
N PHE A 469 -33.88 -2.41 11.81
CA PHE A 469 -32.98 -3.49 11.49
C PHE A 469 -32.14 -3.11 10.27
N GLU A 470 -30.87 -3.46 10.30
CA GLU A 470 -29.94 -3.35 9.17
C GLU A 470 -29.03 -4.58 9.13
N SER A 471 -28.81 -5.11 7.94
CA SER A 471 -27.87 -6.20 7.70
C SER A 471 -27.09 -5.94 6.44
N TRP A 472 -25.80 -6.16 6.52
CA TRP A 472 -24.88 -6.12 5.39
C TRP A 472 -24.07 -7.42 5.41
N LYS A 473 -24.16 -8.20 4.32
CA LYS A 473 -23.50 -9.49 4.18
C LYS A 473 -22.75 -9.58 2.87
N GLN A 474 -21.60 -10.22 2.90
CA GLN A 474 -20.81 -10.57 1.72
C GLN A 474 -21.05 -12.04 1.32
N PHE A 475 -20.68 -12.41 0.10
CA PHE A 475 -20.82 -13.78 -0.43
C PHE A 475 -19.86 -14.77 0.24
N GLU A 476 -18.79 -14.30 0.87
CA GLU A 476 -17.84 -15.02 1.69
C GLU A 476 -17.39 -14.13 2.85
N ASN A 477 -17.03 -14.77 3.95
CA ASN A 477 -16.38 -14.17 5.10
C ASN A 477 -15.47 -15.22 5.72
N TRP A 478 -14.20 -15.23 5.23
CA TRP A 478 -13.18 -16.14 5.72
C TRP A 478 -12.60 -15.61 7.02
N TYR A 479 -13.23 -16.02 8.12
CA TYR A 479 -12.75 -15.79 9.46
C TYR A 479 -11.99 -17.02 9.95
N TYR A 480 -10.68 -16.94 10.04
CA TYR A 480 -9.76 -18.05 10.25
C TYR A 480 -9.85 -19.06 9.09
N LEU A 481 -10.21 -20.32 9.36
CA LEU A 481 -10.33 -21.38 8.36
C LEU A 481 -11.79 -21.64 7.93
N GLU A 482 -12.74 -20.85 8.43
CA GLU A 482 -14.17 -21.04 8.20
C GLU A 482 -14.75 -19.88 7.40
N ASP A 483 -15.38 -20.20 6.29
CA ASP A 483 -16.25 -19.26 5.58
C ASP A 483 -17.62 -19.24 6.27
N ARG A 484 -17.89 -18.18 7.02
CA ARG A 484 -19.12 -17.98 7.79
C ARG A 484 -20.35 -17.65 6.93
N GLN A 485 -20.14 -17.34 5.65
CA GLN A 485 -21.19 -17.09 4.67
C GLN A 485 -21.40 -18.28 3.71
N LYS A 486 -20.74 -19.38 3.95
CA LYS A 486 -20.79 -20.56 3.08
C LYS A 486 -22.22 -21.04 2.84
N ASN A 487 -22.61 -21.13 1.55
CA ASN A 487 -23.92 -21.53 1.07
C ASN A 487 -25.06 -20.51 1.30
N ASP A 488 -24.78 -19.28 1.73
CA ASP A 488 -25.74 -18.19 1.70
C ASP A 488 -25.79 -17.63 0.26
N ASP A 489 -26.97 -17.58 -0.34
CA ASP A 489 -27.15 -17.01 -1.69
C ASP A 489 -27.43 -15.50 -1.67
N LEU A 490 -27.45 -14.88 -0.48
CA LEU A 490 -27.65 -13.46 -0.22
C LEU A 490 -29.02 -12.93 -0.69
N THR A 491 -29.98 -13.80 -1.01
CA THR A 491 -31.29 -13.39 -1.55
C THR A 491 -32.39 -13.37 -0.51
N ASP A 492 -32.09 -13.77 0.72
CA ASP A 492 -32.99 -13.61 1.86
C ASP A 492 -32.25 -13.15 3.14
N GLU A 493 -33.00 -12.60 4.09
CA GLU A 493 -32.44 -12.11 5.35
C GLU A 493 -33.47 -12.25 6.46
N LYS A 494 -33.04 -12.72 7.63
CA LYS A 494 -33.87 -12.87 8.80
C LYS A 494 -33.61 -11.76 9.81
N THR A 495 -34.64 -10.96 10.11
CA THR A 495 -34.48 -9.87 11.08
C THR A 495 -34.32 -10.39 12.50
N ASN A 496 -33.77 -9.56 13.39
CA ASN A 496 -33.91 -9.71 14.82
C ASN A 496 -35.39 -9.52 15.23
N ARG A 497 -35.67 -9.61 16.53
CA ARG A 497 -36.98 -9.30 17.06
C ARG A 497 -37.33 -7.83 16.82
N LEU A 498 -38.45 -7.56 16.15
CA LEU A 498 -39.01 -6.24 15.92
C LEU A 498 -40.04 -5.88 17.01
N LYS A 499 -40.46 -4.62 17.08
CA LYS A 499 -41.55 -4.20 17.96
C LYS A 499 -42.84 -4.80 17.45
N ALA A 500 -43.70 -5.29 18.38
CA ALA A 500 -45.04 -5.79 18.07
C ALA A 500 -45.99 -4.65 17.63
N ASN A 501 -47.06 -4.99 16.94
CA ASN A 501 -48.13 -4.09 16.50
C ASN A 501 -47.63 -2.84 15.74
N THR A 502 -46.53 -2.97 14.99
CA THR A 502 -45.86 -1.85 14.31
C THR A 502 -45.88 -2.07 12.81
N ASP A 503 -46.12 -1.01 12.05
CA ASP A 503 -46.00 -1.00 10.60
C ASP A 503 -44.56 -0.73 10.23
N TYR A 504 -44.03 -1.53 9.30
CA TYR A 504 -42.65 -1.47 8.84
C TYR A 504 -42.53 -1.34 7.34
N PHE A 505 -41.47 -0.64 6.91
CA PHE A 505 -40.98 -0.51 5.56
C PHE A 505 -39.66 -1.24 5.43
N TRP A 506 -39.41 -1.90 4.30
CA TRP A 506 -38.14 -2.55 4.07
C TRP A 506 -37.69 -2.43 2.64
N ARG A 507 -36.35 -2.50 2.43
CA ARG A 507 -35.73 -2.44 1.13
C ARG A 507 -34.42 -3.22 1.12
N VAL A 508 -33.94 -3.56 -0.09
CA VAL A 508 -32.69 -4.28 -0.30
C VAL A 508 -31.97 -3.73 -1.53
N ARG A 509 -30.66 -3.77 -1.52
CA ARG A 509 -29.82 -3.54 -2.67
C ARG A 509 -28.72 -4.59 -2.75
N TYR A 510 -28.22 -4.86 -3.95
CA TYR A 510 -27.20 -5.86 -4.24
C TYR A 510 -25.92 -5.22 -4.75
N ARG A 511 -24.79 -5.83 -4.47
CA ARG A 511 -23.45 -5.40 -4.90
C ARG A 511 -22.78 -6.52 -5.68
N ASP A 512 -22.10 -6.21 -6.77
CA ASP A 512 -21.23 -7.15 -7.46
C ASP A 512 -19.83 -7.19 -6.82
N GLN A 513 -18.99 -8.15 -7.25
CA GLN A 513 -17.61 -8.30 -6.76
C GLN A 513 -16.70 -7.11 -7.10
N ASN A 514 -17.12 -6.19 -7.97
CA ASN A 514 -16.36 -5.00 -8.37
C ASN A 514 -16.83 -3.74 -7.62
N LEU A 515 -17.51 -3.94 -6.49
CA LEU A 515 -18.03 -2.89 -5.62
C LEU A 515 -19.10 -1.99 -6.26
N ASN A 516 -19.83 -2.45 -7.26
CA ASN A 516 -20.92 -1.69 -7.87
C ASN A 516 -22.26 -2.03 -7.21
N TRP A 517 -22.86 -1.09 -6.52
CA TRP A 517 -24.20 -1.22 -5.95
C TRP A 517 -25.30 -1.01 -6.99
N THR A 518 -26.40 -1.77 -6.84
CA THR A 518 -27.67 -1.40 -7.46
C THR A 518 -28.25 -0.14 -6.80
N GLY A 519 -29.29 0.43 -7.34
CA GLY A 519 -30.24 1.22 -6.56
C GLY A 519 -30.97 0.33 -5.55
N TRP A 520 -31.66 0.96 -4.58
CA TRP A 520 -32.57 0.25 -3.69
C TRP A 520 -33.74 -0.36 -4.46
N SER A 521 -34.25 -1.50 -3.98
CA SER A 521 -35.49 -2.11 -4.46
C SER A 521 -36.69 -1.16 -4.29
N GLU A 522 -37.83 -1.54 -4.84
CA GLU A 522 -39.11 -1.02 -4.37
C GLU A 522 -39.23 -1.25 -2.84
N VAL A 523 -40.01 -0.41 -2.18
CA VAL A 523 -40.26 -0.53 -0.74
C VAL A 523 -41.34 -1.58 -0.49
N GLY A 524 -40.99 -2.61 0.26
CA GLY A 524 -41.95 -3.56 0.82
C GLY A 524 -42.54 -3.07 2.14
N THR A 525 -43.72 -3.50 2.47
CA THR A 525 -44.41 -3.12 3.73
C THR A 525 -44.95 -4.34 4.43
N PHE A 526 -44.93 -4.34 5.76
CA PHE A 526 -45.55 -5.38 6.59
C PHE A 526 -45.92 -4.82 7.96
N LYS A 527 -46.81 -5.51 8.65
CA LYS A 527 -47.16 -5.20 10.03
C LYS A 527 -46.81 -6.37 10.94
N THR A 528 -46.25 -6.09 12.09
CA THR A 528 -45.99 -7.12 13.11
C THR A 528 -47.19 -7.33 14.00
N MET A 529 -47.44 -8.61 14.37
CA MET A 529 -48.36 -9.01 15.45
C MET A 529 -47.64 -9.01 16.80
N ASP A 530 -48.38 -9.34 17.85
CA ASP A 530 -47.86 -9.56 19.19
C ASP A 530 -46.86 -10.70 19.26
#